data_3435e8969a71eaffb39585d3ec9eeb71
#
_entry.id   3435e8969a71eaffb39585d3ec9eeb71
#
_cell.length_a   1.000
_cell.length_b   1.000
_cell.length_c   1.000
_cell.angle_alpha   90.00
_cell.angle_beta   90.00
_cell.angle_gamma   90.00
#
_symmetry.space_group_name_H-M   'P 1'
#
loop_
_entity.id
_entity.type
_entity.pdbx_description
1 polymer ?
#
loop_
_entity_poly.entity_id
_entity_poly.type
_entity_poly.pdbx_seq_one_letter_code
_entity_poly.pdbx_strand_id
1 'polypeptide(L)'
;PEPLAEFFDLFYIGEGETVYDALFDAYKANKKAGGSRSDFLLKAAQIPGIYVPSLYDITYKEDGTIESFHPTCEGVPEKVEKQLIIDMDRDYNNLETPVVPHIKATQDRVTLEIQRGCIRGCRFCQAGMVYRPTRERDVEKLKESARTMLQKTGHEEISLSSLSSSDYSHLKEIVNFLIDEFRDEAVNISLPSLRI
;
A
#
# COMPACT_ATOMS: atom_id res chain seq x y z
N PRO A 1 -2.94 15.06 5.91
CA PRO A 1 -4.08 14.61 6.74
C PRO A 1 -4.91 15.75 7.33
N GLU A 2 -4.33 16.93 7.60
CA GLU A 2 -4.91 18.05 8.35
C GLU A 2 -6.34 18.46 7.95
N PRO A 3 -6.72 18.57 6.66
CA PRO A 3 -8.11 18.88 6.29
C PRO A 3 -9.14 17.85 6.78
N LEU A 4 -8.70 16.66 7.19
CA LEU A 4 -9.53 15.56 7.68
C LEU A 4 -9.29 15.23 9.17
N ALA A 5 -8.47 16.02 9.86
CA ALA A 5 -8.02 15.74 11.23
C ALA A 5 -9.19 15.63 12.24
N GLU A 6 -10.26 16.41 12.05
CA GLU A 6 -11.44 16.39 12.93
C GLU A 6 -12.34 15.16 12.72
N PHE A 7 -12.16 14.42 11.60
CA PHE A 7 -13.00 13.27 11.26
C PHE A 7 -12.37 11.93 11.61
N PHE A 8 -11.03 11.89 11.78
CA PHE A 8 -10.30 10.65 11.99
C PHE A 8 -9.44 10.71 13.25
N ASP A 9 -9.45 9.63 14.03
CA ASP A 9 -8.63 9.50 15.23
C ASP A 9 -7.14 9.40 14.93
N LEU A 10 -6.81 8.71 13.85
CA LEU A 10 -5.43 8.49 13.43
C LEU A 10 -5.34 8.32 11.91
N PHE A 11 -4.17 8.62 11.38
CA PHE A 11 -3.78 8.34 10.02
C PHE A 11 -2.53 7.47 10.05
N TYR A 12 -2.47 6.52 9.15
CA TYR A 12 -1.24 5.82 8.87
C TYR A 12 -0.57 6.40 7.62
N ILE A 13 0.69 6.74 7.73
CA ILE A 13 1.48 7.33 6.66
C ILE A 13 2.43 6.26 6.12
N GLY A 14 1.99 5.53 5.11
CA GLY A 14 2.81 4.46 4.53
C GLY A 14 2.03 3.31 3.92
N GLU A 15 2.70 2.18 3.81
CA GLU A 15 2.17 0.93 3.26
C GLU A 15 1.66 0.04 4.37
N GLY A 16 0.40 -0.39 4.26
CA GLY A 16 -0.36 -1.03 5.35
C GLY A 16 0.27 -2.29 5.93
N GLU A 17 0.99 -3.02 5.11
CA GLU A 17 1.62 -4.29 5.49
C GLU A 17 2.61 -4.16 6.65
N THR A 18 3.18 -2.98 6.84
CA THR A 18 4.18 -2.74 7.89
C THR A 18 3.59 -2.39 9.26
N VAL A 19 2.29 -2.07 9.34
CA VAL A 19 1.68 -1.49 10.54
C VAL A 19 0.60 -2.35 11.19
N TYR A 20 -0.12 -3.17 10.41
CA TYR A 20 -1.35 -3.79 10.89
C TYR A 20 -1.17 -4.65 12.14
N ASP A 21 -0.14 -5.47 12.20
CA ASP A 21 0.11 -6.33 13.37
C ASP A 21 0.33 -5.49 14.62
N ALA A 22 1.22 -4.50 14.57
CA ALA A 22 1.52 -3.63 15.70
C ALA A 22 0.28 -2.82 16.14
N LEU A 23 -0.49 -2.28 15.20
CA LEU A 23 -1.69 -1.50 15.49
C LEU A 23 -2.78 -2.36 16.13
N PHE A 24 -3.07 -3.52 15.55
CA PHE A 24 -4.11 -4.41 16.08
C PHE A 24 -3.70 -5.03 17.42
N ASP A 25 -2.43 -5.33 17.63
CA ASP A 25 -1.95 -5.83 18.91
C ASP A 25 -2.01 -4.75 20.01
N ALA A 26 -1.65 -3.51 19.70
CA ALA A 26 -1.83 -2.39 20.59
C ALA A 26 -3.31 -2.17 20.96
N TYR A 27 -4.21 -2.27 19.97
CA TYR A 27 -5.65 -2.16 20.20
C TYR A 27 -6.18 -3.28 21.11
N LYS A 28 -5.85 -4.54 20.79
CA LYS A 28 -6.27 -5.72 21.59
C LYS A 28 -5.74 -5.64 23.03
N ALA A 29 -4.46 -5.25 23.18
CA ALA A 29 -3.85 -5.09 24.50
C ALA A 29 -4.53 -3.99 25.32
N ASN A 30 -4.83 -2.84 24.71
CA ASN A 30 -5.55 -1.75 25.38
C ASN A 30 -6.95 -2.19 25.80
N LYS A 31 -7.69 -2.85 24.92
CA LYS A 31 -9.04 -3.36 25.23
C LYS A 31 -9.02 -4.39 26.35
N LYS A 32 -8.06 -5.31 26.36
CA LYS A 32 -7.89 -6.34 27.42
C LYS A 32 -7.57 -5.70 28.77
N ALA A 33 -6.82 -4.60 28.80
CA ALA A 33 -6.48 -3.86 30.01
C ALA A 33 -7.61 -2.93 30.50
N GLY A 34 -8.73 -2.83 29.78
CA GLY A 34 -9.82 -1.90 30.10
C GLY A 34 -9.45 -0.44 29.87
N GLY A 35 -8.44 -0.17 29.03
CA GLY A 35 -7.96 1.17 28.72
C GLY A 35 -8.97 1.99 27.89
N SER A 36 -8.89 3.32 28.05
CA SER A 36 -9.70 4.28 27.33
C SER A 36 -9.27 4.41 25.85
N ARG A 37 -10.07 5.14 25.06
CA ARG A 37 -9.71 5.56 23.69
C ARG A 37 -8.42 6.40 23.69
N SER A 38 -8.28 7.32 24.62
CA SER A 38 -7.09 8.17 24.74
C SER A 38 -5.82 7.35 25.04
N ASP A 39 -5.92 6.33 25.91
CA ASP A 39 -4.79 5.43 26.19
C ASP A 39 -4.36 4.65 24.94
N PHE A 40 -5.34 4.22 24.12
CA PHE A 40 -5.04 3.56 22.85
C PHE A 40 -4.34 4.51 21.87
N LEU A 41 -4.85 5.74 21.72
CA LEU A 41 -4.29 6.72 20.77
C LEU A 41 -2.85 7.11 21.15
N LEU A 42 -2.55 7.27 22.44
CA LEU A 42 -1.18 7.50 22.91
C LEU A 42 -0.23 6.35 22.56
N LYS A 43 -0.69 5.11 22.71
CA LYS A 43 0.10 3.92 22.32
C LYS A 43 0.25 3.81 20.82
N ALA A 44 -0.82 4.08 20.07
CA ALA A 44 -0.81 4.05 18.63
C ALA A 44 0.16 5.08 18.04
N ALA A 45 0.23 6.29 18.62
CA ALA A 45 1.14 7.35 18.17
C ALA A 45 2.64 6.97 18.29
N GLN A 46 2.97 5.96 19.08
CA GLN A 46 4.35 5.44 19.22
C GLN A 46 4.71 4.42 18.13
N ILE A 47 3.72 3.97 17.36
CA ILE A 47 3.95 3.04 16.22
C ILE A 47 4.45 3.86 15.03
N PRO A 48 5.56 3.48 14.39
CA PRO A 48 6.09 4.18 13.24
C PRO A 48 5.03 4.38 12.14
N GLY A 49 4.93 5.59 11.60
CA GLY A 49 3.97 5.94 10.56
C GLY A 49 2.57 6.32 11.05
N ILE A 50 2.24 6.15 12.32
CA ILE A 50 0.95 6.58 12.87
C ILE A 50 1.00 8.05 13.26
N TYR A 51 0.08 8.83 12.69
CA TYR A 51 -0.18 10.21 13.04
C TYR A 51 -1.54 10.32 13.74
N VAL A 52 -1.55 10.84 14.96
CA VAL A 52 -2.76 11.07 15.76
C VAL A 52 -2.96 12.59 15.91
N PRO A 53 -3.84 13.22 15.12
CA PRO A 53 -3.96 14.68 15.07
C PRO A 53 -4.18 15.34 16.43
N SER A 54 -5.00 14.74 17.29
CA SER A 54 -5.32 15.27 18.63
C SER A 54 -4.13 15.34 19.60
N LEU A 55 -2.99 14.76 19.24
CA LEU A 55 -1.74 14.77 20.02
C LEU A 55 -0.72 15.79 19.50
N TYR A 56 -1.13 16.67 18.58
CA TYR A 56 -0.28 17.73 18.05
C TYR A 56 -0.98 19.07 18.16
N ASP A 57 -0.18 20.10 18.45
CA ASP A 57 -0.59 21.50 18.38
C ASP A 57 -0.03 22.14 17.12
N ILE A 58 -0.90 22.75 16.33
CA ILE A 58 -0.56 23.34 15.04
C ILE A 58 -0.97 24.80 15.04
N THR A 59 0.01 25.70 14.86
CA THR A 59 -0.25 27.12 14.70
C THR A 59 -0.03 27.56 13.28
N TYR A 60 -0.78 28.57 12.85
CA TYR A 60 -0.75 29.09 11.49
C TYR A 60 -0.38 30.56 11.50
N LYS A 61 0.39 30.98 10.51
CA LYS A 61 0.68 32.38 10.22
C LYS A 61 -0.54 33.09 9.62
N GLU A 62 -0.47 34.42 9.52
CA GLU A 62 -1.53 35.24 8.90
C GLU A 62 -1.81 34.86 7.43
N ASP A 63 -0.82 34.35 6.71
CA ASP A 63 -0.94 33.88 5.33
C ASP A 63 -1.50 32.45 5.19
N GLY A 64 -1.85 31.79 6.32
CA GLY A 64 -2.38 30.42 6.36
C GLY A 64 -1.33 29.33 6.24
N THR A 65 -0.04 29.65 6.20
CA THR A 65 1.03 28.63 6.28
C THR A 65 1.26 28.18 7.70
N ILE A 66 1.72 26.94 7.87
CA ILE A 66 2.05 26.40 9.20
C ILE A 66 3.21 27.19 9.80
N GLU A 67 3.02 27.70 11.01
CA GLU A 67 4.04 28.37 11.81
C GLU A 67 4.78 27.39 12.71
N SER A 68 4.03 26.58 13.45
CA SER A 68 4.59 25.53 14.31
C SER A 68 3.76 24.24 14.27
N PHE A 69 4.44 23.15 14.54
CA PHE A 69 3.85 21.82 14.61
C PHE A 69 4.61 21.04 15.70
N HIS A 70 3.96 20.80 16.83
CA HIS A 70 4.61 20.16 17.98
C HIS A 70 3.70 19.10 18.60
N PRO A 71 4.27 17.99 19.12
CA PRO A 71 3.52 17.03 19.93
C PRO A 71 3.15 17.68 21.29
N THR A 72 1.95 17.36 21.76
CA THR A 72 1.43 17.86 23.03
C THR A 72 1.76 16.96 24.22
N CYS A 73 2.25 15.74 23.97
CA CYS A 73 2.53 14.74 24.99
C CYS A 73 3.93 14.13 24.83
N GLU A 74 4.54 13.77 25.94
CA GLU A 74 5.80 13.02 25.95
C GLU A 74 5.61 11.64 25.28
N GLY A 75 6.61 11.19 24.53
CA GLY A 75 6.58 9.91 23.80
C GLY A 75 5.90 9.96 22.43
N VAL A 76 5.26 11.08 22.05
CA VAL A 76 4.74 11.30 20.71
C VAL A 76 5.87 11.85 19.82
N PRO A 77 6.12 11.29 18.62
CA PRO A 77 7.22 11.71 17.78
C PRO A 77 7.03 13.13 17.24
N GLU A 78 8.09 13.94 17.20
CA GLU A 78 8.03 15.27 16.57
C GLU A 78 7.71 15.21 15.08
N LYS A 79 8.11 14.13 14.42
CA LYS A 79 7.90 13.89 12.99
C LYS A 79 7.43 12.47 12.75
N VAL A 80 6.33 12.34 12.04
CA VAL A 80 5.85 11.04 11.57
C VAL A 80 6.51 10.70 10.25
N GLU A 81 7.30 9.63 10.23
CA GLU A 81 8.00 9.18 9.03
C GLU A 81 7.16 8.18 8.24
N LYS A 82 7.14 8.37 6.93
CA LYS A 82 6.47 7.44 6.01
C LYS A 82 7.12 6.06 6.06
N GLN A 83 6.31 5.04 6.24
CA GLN A 83 6.74 3.64 6.25
C GLN A 83 6.59 3.03 4.86
N LEU A 84 7.60 2.26 4.44
CA LEU A 84 7.69 1.69 3.11
C LEU A 84 8.20 0.25 3.17
N ILE A 85 7.66 -0.60 2.32
CA ILE A 85 8.28 -1.87 1.96
C ILE A 85 9.35 -1.59 0.91
N ILE A 86 10.60 -1.81 1.25
CA ILE A 86 11.72 -1.61 0.31
C ILE A 86 11.91 -2.86 -0.55
N ASP A 87 11.93 -4.03 0.06
CA ASP A 87 12.03 -5.31 -0.63
C ASP A 87 10.63 -5.93 -0.78
N MET A 88 10.02 -5.72 -1.94
CA MET A 88 8.68 -6.22 -2.22
C MET A 88 8.60 -7.73 -2.36
N ASP A 89 9.72 -8.40 -2.59
CA ASP A 89 9.75 -9.85 -2.78
C ASP A 89 9.92 -10.62 -1.47
N ARG A 90 10.53 -9.98 -0.46
CA ARG A 90 10.69 -10.53 0.88
C ARG A 90 9.55 -10.16 1.81
N ASP A 91 9.17 -8.89 1.80
CA ASP A 91 8.31 -8.31 2.84
C ASP A 91 6.82 -8.26 2.41
N TYR A 92 6.54 -8.51 1.13
CA TYR A 92 5.19 -8.58 0.58
C TYR A 92 4.73 -10.03 0.45
N ASN A 93 4.17 -10.54 1.51
CA ASN A 93 3.81 -11.95 1.62
C ASN A 93 2.34 -12.17 1.29
N ASN A 94 1.90 -12.30 0.05
CA ASN A 94 0.56 -12.88 -0.06
C ASN A 94 -0.09 -12.97 -1.43
N LEU A 95 0.65 -13.14 -2.46
CA LEU A 95 0.01 -13.37 -3.76
C LEU A 95 -0.43 -14.82 -3.96
N GLU A 96 0.03 -15.74 -3.11
CA GLU A 96 -0.20 -17.16 -3.33
C GLU A 96 -1.61 -17.66 -3.02
N THR A 97 -2.39 -16.89 -2.27
CA THR A 97 -3.75 -17.29 -1.88
C THR A 97 -4.75 -16.13 -1.97
N PRO A 98 -5.09 -15.66 -3.18
CA PRO A 98 -6.11 -14.62 -3.31
C PRO A 98 -7.47 -15.15 -2.82
N VAL A 99 -8.21 -14.26 -2.18
CA VAL A 99 -9.58 -14.57 -1.76
C VAL A 99 -10.49 -14.56 -2.99
N VAL A 100 -11.09 -15.71 -3.28
CA VAL A 100 -12.07 -15.82 -4.36
C VAL A 100 -13.45 -15.47 -3.80
N PRO A 101 -14.14 -14.46 -4.34
CA PRO A 101 -15.46 -14.09 -3.86
C PRO A 101 -16.51 -15.16 -4.20
N HIS A 102 -17.48 -15.36 -3.31
CA HIS A 102 -18.56 -16.31 -3.50
C HIS A 102 -19.55 -15.89 -4.62
N ILE A 103 -19.62 -14.60 -4.89
CA ILE A 103 -20.43 -14.04 -5.99
C ILE A 103 -19.50 -13.35 -6.98
N LYS A 104 -19.88 -13.33 -8.25
CA LYS A 104 -19.09 -12.67 -9.30
C LYS A 104 -18.88 -11.19 -8.98
N ALA A 105 -17.63 -10.78 -8.83
CA ALA A 105 -17.22 -9.40 -8.63
C ALA A 105 -17.00 -8.69 -9.98
N THR A 106 -17.02 -7.36 -9.99
CA THR A 106 -16.73 -6.56 -11.20
C THR A 106 -15.31 -6.77 -11.70
N GLN A 107 -14.37 -7.03 -10.80
CA GLN A 107 -12.95 -7.28 -11.08
C GLN A 107 -12.62 -8.75 -10.75
N ASP A 108 -13.17 -9.67 -11.53
CA ASP A 108 -13.06 -11.12 -11.33
C ASP A 108 -11.82 -11.67 -12.06
N ARG A 109 -10.64 -11.36 -11.52
CA ARG A 109 -9.35 -11.68 -12.13
C ARG A 109 -8.23 -11.78 -11.11
N VAL A 110 -7.15 -12.44 -11.50
CA VAL A 110 -5.87 -12.37 -10.78
C VAL A 110 -5.21 -11.02 -11.05
N THR A 111 -4.68 -10.38 -10.01
CA THR A 111 -3.92 -9.15 -10.14
C THR A 111 -2.50 -9.33 -9.61
N LEU A 112 -1.51 -9.14 -10.48
CA LEU A 112 -0.09 -9.12 -10.13
C LEU A 112 0.40 -7.68 -9.99
N GLU A 113 0.76 -7.29 -8.79
CA GLU A 113 1.44 -6.01 -8.57
C GLU A 113 2.90 -6.15 -8.97
N ILE A 114 3.29 -5.55 -10.11
CA ILE A 114 4.64 -5.69 -10.69
C ILE A 114 5.60 -4.64 -10.13
N GLN A 115 5.09 -3.47 -9.75
CA GLN A 115 5.89 -2.40 -9.14
C GLN A 115 5.02 -1.44 -8.35
N ARG A 116 5.64 -0.75 -7.38
CA ARG A 116 5.08 0.40 -6.67
C ARG A 116 5.86 1.66 -6.97
N GLY A 117 5.15 2.78 -6.92
CA GLY A 117 5.71 4.09 -7.27
C GLY A 117 5.73 4.33 -8.77
N CYS A 118 6.26 5.48 -9.16
CA CYS A 118 6.42 5.89 -10.55
C CYS A 118 7.61 6.84 -10.69
N ILE A 119 8.44 6.61 -11.69
CA ILE A 119 9.61 7.46 -11.99
C ILE A 119 9.24 8.78 -12.67
N ARG A 120 7.99 8.89 -13.15
CA ARG A 120 7.54 10.07 -13.89
C ARG A 120 7.19 11.22 -12.96
N GLY A 121 7.39 12.42 -13.41
CA GLY A 121 7.11 13.66 -12.67
C GLY A 121 5.91 14.41 -13.26
N CYS A 122 4.83 13.73 -13.63
CA CYS A 122 3.65 14.36 -14.21
C CYS A 122 3.08 15.41 -13.25
N ARG A 123 2.95 16.67 -13.68
CA ARG A 123 2.57 17.80 -12.82
C ARG A 123 1.20 17.66 -12.16
N PHE A 124 0.30 16.93 -12.78
CA PHE A 124 -1.05 16.67 -12.26
C PHE A 124 -1.13 15.46 -11.32
N CYS A 125 -0.10 14.62 -11.26
CA CYS A 125 -0.18 13.30 -10.63
C CYS A 125 0.34 13.32 -9.19
N GLN A 126 -0.56 13.32 -8.22
CA GLN A 126 -0.20 13.19 -6.81
C GLN A 126 0.36 11.79 -6.50
N ALA A 127 -0.21 10.73 -7.09
CA ALA A 127 0.22 9.36 -6.86
C ALA A 127 1.71 9.14 -7.18
N GLY A 128 2.22 9.75 -8.27
CA GLY A 128 3.62 9.69 -8.63
C GLY A 128 4.56 10.29 -7.60
N MET A 129 4.07 11.13 -6.69
CA MET A 129 4.84 11.69 -5.56
C MET A 129 4.63 10.88 -4.28
N VAL A 130 3.39 10.51 -3.99
CA VAL A 130 3.02 9.81 -2.74
C VAL A 130 3.66 8.43 -2.66
N TYR A 131 3.74 7.69 -3.77
CA TYR A 131 4.21 6.30 -3.78
C TYR A 131 5.72 6.14 -4.12
N ARG A 132 6.49 7.20 -4.08
CA ARG A 132 7.96 7.11 -4.20
C ARG A 132 8.59 6.45 -2.97
N PRO A 133 9.75 5.76 -3.16
CA PRO A 133 10.48 5.47 -4.40
C PRO A 133 9.81 4.42 -5.26
N THR A 134 10.23 4.31 -6.54
CA THR A 134 9.84 3.19 -7.40
C THR A 134 10.55 1.93 -6.95
N ARG A 135 9.81 0.85 -6.82
CA ARG A 135 10.31 -0.48 -6.44
C ARG A 135 9.64 -1.51 -7.34
N GLU A 136 10.44 -2.36 -7.92
CA GLU A 136 10.01 -3.42 -8.84
C GLU A 136 10.05 -4.76 -8.13
N ARG A 137 9.17 -5.66 -8.52
CA ARG A 137 9.22 -7.05 -8.10
C ARG A 137 10.11 -7.86 -9.07
N ASP A 138 10.75 -8.87 -8.53
CA ASP A 138 11.53 -9.84 -9.30
C ASP A 138 10.63 -10.59 -10.29
N VAL A 139 11.10 -10.71 -11.54
CA VAL A 139 10.30 -11.30 -12.62
C VAL A 139 10.06 -12.80 -12.39
N GLU A 140 10.99 -13.53 -11.80
CA GLU A 140 10.82 -14.96 -11.53
C GLU A 140 9.77 -15.17 -10.43
N LYS A 141 9.77 -14.31 -9.41
CA LYS A 141 8.72 -14.31 -8.38
C LYS A 141 7.34 -14.02 -8.95
N LEU A 142 7.25 -13.10 -9.90
CA LEU A 142 5.99 -12.81 -10.59
C LEU A 142 5.51 -14.00 -11.43
N LYS A 143 6.40 -14.69 -12.14
CA LYS A 143 6.09 -15.91 -12.90
C LYS A 143 5.54 -17.02 -11.98
N GLU A 144 6.20 -17.26 -10.86
CA GLU A 144 5.77 -18.23 -9.85
C GLU A 144 4.39 -17.86 -9.25
N SER A 145 4.22 -16.58 -8.90
CA SER A 145 2.95 -16.07 -8.38
C SER A 145 1.82 -16.21 -9.41
N ALA A 146 2.07 -15.91 -10.69
CA ALA A 146 1.07 -16.06 -11.75
C ALA A 146 0.54 -17.50 -11.84
N ARG A 147 1.47 -18.49 -11.90
CA ARG A 147 1.09 -19.93 -11.92
C ARG A 147 0.24 -20.30 -10.71
N THR A 148 0.75 -19.96 -9.53
CA THR A 148 0.11 -20.33 -8.27
C THR A 148 -1.27 -19.72 -8.12
N MET A 149 -1.42 -18.46 -8.46
CA MET A 149 -2.69 -17.74 -8.31
C MET A 149 -3.74 -18.23 -9.32
N LEU A 150 -3.38 -18.39 -10.60
CA LEU A 150 -4.31 -18.90 -11.61
C LEU A 150 -4.74 -20.33 -11.28
N GLN A 151 -3.81 -21.19 -10.89
CA GLN A 151 -4.10 -22.57 -10.51
C GLN A 151 -5.06 -22.66 -9.29
N LYS A 152 -4.85 -21.80 -8.28
CA LYS A 152 -5.65 -21.81 -7.06
C LYS A 152 -7.04 -21.17 -7.20
N THR A 153 -7.18 -20.21 -8.11
CA THR A 153 -8.42 -19.43 -8.26
C THR A 153 -9.28 -19.89 -9.44
N GLY A 154 -8.68 -20.45 -10.47
CA GLY A 154 -9.38 -20.79 -11.71
C GLY A 154 -9.84 -19.57 -12.51
N HIS A 155 -9.30 -18.37 -12.26
CA HIS A 155 -9.62 -17.18 -13.05
C HIS A 155 -9.06 -17.29 -14.47
N GLU A 156 -9.81 -16.77 -15.43
CA GLU A 156 -9.46 -16.72 -16.85
C GLU A 156 -8.88 -15.36 -17.28
N GLU A 157 -8.55 -14.49 -16.33
CA GLU A 157 -7.94 -13.20 -16.59
C GLU A 157 -6.84 -12.91 -15.56
N ILE A 158 -5.70 -12.38 -16.04
CA ILE A 158 -4.61 -11.86 -15.23
C ILE A 158 -4.31 -10.41 -15.61
N SER A 159 -4.19 -9.55 -14.60
CA SER A 159 -3.90 -8.12 -14.77
C SER A 159 -2.59 -7.76 -14.09
N LEU A 160 -1.72 -7.04 -14.82
CA LEU A 160 -0.50 -6.46 -14.22
C LEU A 160 -0.83 -5.11 -13.59
N SER A 161 -0.56 -4.96 -12.30
CA SER A 161 -0.88 -3.74 -11.55
C SER A 161 0.35 -2.90 -11.27
N SER A 162 0.27 -1.61 -11.62
CA SER A 162 1.26 -0.59 -11.27
C SER A 162 0.71 0.82 -11.56
N LEU A 163 1.45 1.87 -11.19
CA LEU A 163 1.16 3.24 -11.62
C LEU A 163 1.63 3.54 -13.06
N SER A 164 2.53 2.74 -13.61
CA SER A 164 3.04 2.88 -14.98
C SER A 164 3.64 1.56 -15.44
N SER A 165 2.80 0.67 -15.98
CA SER A 165 3.23 -0.68 -16.38
C SER A 165 4.28 -0.66 -17.49
N SER A 166 4.23 0.33 -18.38
CA SER A 166 5.23 0.50 -19.45
C SER A 166 6.64 0.88 -18.94
N ASP A 167 6.78 1.28 -17.67
CA ASP A 167 8.07 1.62 -17.06
C ASP A 167 8.68 0.47 -16.24
N TYR A 168 8.01 -0.68 -16.12
CA TYR A 168 8.55 -1.87 -15.48
C TYR A 168 9.67 -2.47 -16.32
N SER A 169 10.85 -2.68 -15.72
CA SER A 169 12.07 -3.08 -16.43
C SER A 169 11.95 -4.41 -17.18
N HIS A 170 11.16 -5.34 -16.66
CA HIS A 170 10.98 -6.68 -17.23
C HIS A 170 9.60 -6.89 -17.89
N LEU A 171 8.91 -5.80 -18.30
CA LEU A 171 7.56 -5.91 -18.87
C LEU A 171 7.47 -6.89 -20.03
N LYS A 172 8.39 -6.79 -21.00
CA LYS A 172 8.40 -7.67 -22.18
C LYS A 172 8.58 -9.14 -21.80
N GLU A 173 9.42 -9.40 -20.82
CA GLU A 173 9.70 -10.75 -20.36
C GLU A 173 8.49 -11.37 -19.69
N ILE A 174 7.88 -10.68 -18.73
CA ILE A 174 6.69 -11.21 -18.04
C ILE A 174 5.50 -11.38 -18.99
N VAL A 175 5.27 -10.45 -19.93
CA VAL A 175 4.18 -10.57 -20.89
C VAL A 175 4.38 -11.77 -21.82
N ASN A 176 5.60 -11.95 -22.38
CA ASN A 176 5.89 -13.10 -23.23
C ASN A 176 5.69 -14.41 -22.47
N PHE A 177 6.20 -14.49 -21.23
CA PHE A 177 5.98 -15.64 -20.36
C PHE A 177 4.49 -15.95 -20.18
N LEU A 178 3.68 -14.95 -19.83
CA LEU A 178 2.24 -15.15 -19.60
C LEU A 178 1.53 -15.64 -20.88
N ILE A 179 1.90 -15.11 -22.04
CA ILE A 179 1.34 -15.52 -23.33
C ILE A 179 1.71 -16.98 -23.64
N ASP A 180 2.96 -17.36 -23.44
CA ASP A 180 3.45 -18.68 -23.80
C ASP A 180 2.98 -19.75 -22.81
N GLU A 181 3.03 -19.47 -21.51
CA GLU A 181 2.66 -20.40 -20.45
C GLU A 181 1.17 -20.75 -20.45
N PHE A 182 0.30 -19.74 -20.63
CA PHE A 182 -1.15 -19.90 -20.50
C PHE A 182 -1.88 -19.90 -21.85
N ARG A 183 -1.17 -20.12 -22.95
CA ARG A 183 -1.71 -20.13 -24.31
C ARG A 183 -2.89 -21.09 -24.48
N ASP A 184 -2.75 -22.29 -23.96
CA ASP A 184 -3.75 -23.35 -24.12
C ASP A 184 -4.89 -23.24 -23.11
N GLU A 185 -4.71 -22.43 -22.06
CA GLU A 185 -5.72 -22.19 -21.02
C GLU A 185 -6.63 -20.99 -21.33
N ALA A 186 -6.39 -20.30 -22.45
CA ALA A 186 -7.13 -19.12 -22.92
C ALA A 186 -7.23 -17.99 -21.88
N VAL A 187 -6.17 -17.80 -21.06
CA VAL A 187 -6.11 -16.74 -20.05
C VAL A 187 -5.92 -15.38 -20.75
N ASN A 188 -6.78 -14.42 -20.44
CA ASN A 188 -6.68 -13.06 -20.93
C ASN A 188 -5.67 -12.26 -20.11
N ILE A 189 -4.82 -11.47 -20.79
CA ILE A 189 -3.82 -10.61 -20.15
C ILE A 189 -4.24 -9.15 -20.26
N SER A 190 -4.41 -8.50 -19.11
CA SER A 190 -4.75 -7.08 -19.01
C SER A 190 -3.54 -6.25 -18.60
N LEU A 191 -3.24 -5.20 -19.35
CA LEU A 191 -2.13 -4.28 -19.12
C LEU A 191 -2.65 -2.87 -18.85
N PRO A 192 -3.06 -2.55 -17.62
CA PRO A 192 -3.48 -1.21 -17.27
C PRO A 192 -2.30 -0.25 -17.16
N SER A 193 -2.60 1.04 -17.13
CA SER A 193 -1.61 2.11 -16.87
C SER A 193 -0.46 2.15 -17.89
N LEU A 194 -0.75 1.88 -19.14
CA LEU A 194 0.19 2.08 -20.24
C LEU A 194 0.30 3.57 -20.58
N ARG A 195 1.49 3.97 -20.96
CA ARG A 195 1.77 5.30 -21.53
C ARG A 195 1.95 5.15 -23.04
N ILE A 196 1.36 6.09 -23.74
CA ILE A 196 1.53 6.29 -25.18
C ILE A 196 2.58 7.35 -25.42
#